data_2de362286de91472ba7a493bd2689d29
#
_entry.id   2de362286de91472ba7a493bd2689d29
#
_cell.length_a   1.000
_cell.length_b   1.000
_cell.length_c   1.000
_cell.angle_alpha   90.00
_cell.angle_beta   90.00
_cell.angle_gamma   90.00
#
_symmetry.space_group_name_H-M   'P 1'
#
loop_
_entity.id
_entity.type
_entity.pdbx_description
1 polymer ?
#
loop_
_entity_poly.entity_id
_entity_poly.type
_entity_poly.pdbx_seq_one_letter_code
_entity_poly.pdbx_strand_id
1 'polypeptide(L)'
;MISHRKLETVLNHLLEPHAIKDYCPNGLQVEGRERIRKVVTGVTASQALIDAAVAAEADAILVHHGYFWSGEPAQITGMKQRRLKTLLTHDINLFAYHLPLDVHPEVGNNAQLAKLLDIKVRRGLEPWNSKSVAMVGKLEQPMSGADFAKLIAERLGREPLYCGDSGPELIRSVAWCTGGGQSYINLAAEQGIDAFISGEASEQTIHTAREMGMHFYAAGHHATERYGVKVLGEWLATVHGLDVTFIDIDNPV
;
A
#
# COMPACT_ATOMS: atom_id res chain seq x y z
N MET A 1 12.43 23.51 -0.29
CA MET A 1 11.70 23.84 0.96
C MET A 1 10.29 24.28 0.61
N ILE A 2 9.27 23.77 1.28
CA ILE A 2 7.84 23.99 1.01
C ILE A 2 7.10 24.17 2.35
N SER A 3 5.96 24.86 2.40
CA SER A 3 5.14 24.86 3.62
C SER A 3 4.33 23.57 3.73
N HIS A 4 3.96 23.15 4.96
CA HIS A 4 3.14 21.96 5.16
C HIS A 4 1.79 22.04 4.41
N ARG A 5 1.16 23.23 4.37
CA ARG A 5 -0.08 23.45 3.60
C ARG A 5 0.12 23.30 2.10
N LYS A 6 1.25 23.78 1.57
CA LYS A 6 1.56 23.62 0.15
C LYS A 6 1.87 22.17 -0.18
N LEU A 7 2.56 21.44 0.72
CA LEU A 7 2.81 20.01 0.55
C LEU A 7 1.50 19.22 0.53
N GLU A 8 0.59 19.49 1.46
CA GLU A 8 -0.74 18.89 1.45
C GLU A 8 -1.51 19.20 0.16
N THR A 9 -1.51 20.45 -0.29
CA THR A 9 -2.15 20.84 -1.56
C THR A 9 -1.60 20.04 -2.75
N VAL A 10 -0.29 19.87 -2.81
CA VAL A 10 0.39 19.13 -3.89
C VAL A 10 0.04 17.64 -3.85
N LEU A 11 0.08 17.03 -2.68
CA LEU A 11 -0.29 15.62 -2.49
C LEU A 11 -1.78 15.38 -2.75
N ASN A 12 -2.65 16.27 -2.30
CA ASN A 12 -4.09 16.19 -2.56
C ASN A 12 -4.44 16.36 -4.04
N HIS A 13 -3.67 17.20 -4.76
CA HIS A 13 -3.86 17.34 -6.21
C HIS A 13 -3.43 16.06 -6.97
N LEU A 14 -2.35 15.42 -6.53
CA LEU A 14 -1.88 14.18 -7.14
C LEU A 14 -2.79 13.00 -6.84
N LEU A 15 -3.15 12.81 -5.57
CA LEU A 15 -3.80 11.59 -5.09
C LEU A 15 -5.33 11.67 -5.04
N GLU A 16 -5.92 12.86 -5.20
CA GLU A 16 -7.36 13.10 -5.24
C GLU A 16 -8.14 12.42 -4.08
N PRO A 17 -7.78 12.65 -2.79
CA PRO A 17 -8.37 11.91 -1.68
C PRO A 17 -9.89 12.11 -1.54
N HIS A 18 -10.44 13.18 -2.08
CA HIS A 18 -11.89 13.43 -2.07
C HIS A 18 -12.68 12.54 -3.03
N ALA A 19 -12.01 11.88 -3.98
CA ALA A 19 -12.64 11.00 -4.96
C ALA A 19 -12.90 9.57 -4.41
N ILE A 20 -12.43 9.27 -3.20
CA ILE A 20 -12.50 7.94 -2.60
C ILE A 20 -12.99 8.05 -1.16
N LYS A 21 -14.00 7.23 -0.82
CA LYS A 21 -14.41 7.06 0.58
C LYS A 21 -13.43 6.13 1.28
N ASP A 22 -12.80 6.61 2.34
CA ASP A 22 -11.78 5.87 3.08
C ASP A 22 -12.17 5.64 4.55
N TYR A 23 -11.39 4.82 5.23
CA TYR A 23 -11.56 4.43 6.64
C TYR A 23 -10.78 5.31 7.60
N CYS A 24 -9.97 6.24 7.08
CA CYS A 24 -9.17 7.19 7.85
C CYS A 24 -9.09 8.53 7.12
N PRO A 25 -8.76 9.64 7.80
CA PRO A 25 -8.50 10.91 7.14
C PRO A 25 -7.22 10.83 6.31
N ASN A 26 -7.30 11.25 5.04
CA ASN A 26 -6.15 11.40 4.16
C ASN A 26 -5.66 12.85 4.17
N GLY A 27 -4.34 13.06 4.12
CA GLY A 27 -3.70 14.36 4.16
C GLY A 27 -2.89 14.58 5.43
N LEU A 28 -2.81 15.83 5.90
CA LEU A 28 -2.11 16.19 7.14
C LEU A 28 -2.90 15.72 8.35
N GLN A 29 -2.38 14.73 9.07
CA GLN A 29 -3.02 14.17 10.27
C GLN A 29 -2.50 14.78 11.57
N VAL A 30 -1.23 15.16 11.63
CA VAL A 30 -0.61 15.83 12.77
C VAL A 30 0.20 17.01 12.23
N GLU A 31 -0.16 18.22 12.65
CA GLU A 31 0.54 19.43 12.25
C GLU A 31 1.78 19.64 13.14
N GLY A 32 2.92 19.89 12.48
CA GLY A 32 4.19 20.25 13.09
C GLY A 32 4.69 21.61 12.55
N ARG A 33 6.00 21.71 12.27
CA ARG A 33 6.61 22.94 11.79
C ARG A 33 6.08 23.39 10.43
N GLU A 34 6.02 24.70 10.22
CA GLU A 34 5.49 25.30 9.00
C GLU A 34 6.30 24.92 7.74
N ARG A 35 7.63 24.89 7.86
CA ARG A 35 8.54 24.70 6.72
C ARG A 35 9.09 23.30 6.68
N ILE A 36 8.97 22.65 5.53
CA ILE A 36 9.42 21.29 5.27
C ILE A 36 10.50 21.31 4.21
N ARG A 37 11.64 20.71 4.51
CA ARG A 37 12.74 20.42 3.59
C ARG A 37 13.01 18.94 3.54
N LYS A 38 13.04 18.30 4.72
CA LYS A 38 13.39 16.89 4.87
C LYS A 38 12.15 16.06 5.22
N VAL A 39 11.91 15.04 4.41
CA VAL A 39 10.75 14.15 4.56
C VAL A 39 11.26 12.72 4.72
N VAL A 40 10.76 12.02 5.72
CA VAL A 40 10.90 10.56 5.82
C VAL A 40 9.63 9.94 5.29
N THR A 41 9.76 8.95 4.40
CA THR A 41 8.62 8.13 3.96
C THR A 41 8.74 6.71 4.52
N GLY A 42 7.61 6.07 4.81
CA GLY A 42 7.53 4.71 5.30
C GLY A 42 6.10 4.18 5.22
N VAL A 43 5.90 2.89 5.40
CA VAL A 43 4.57 2.29 5.22
C VAL A 43 3.61 2.71 6.34
N THR A 44 4.00 2.50 7.59
CA THR A 44 3.15 2.68 8.77
C THR A 44 3.80 3.62 9.77
N ALA A 45 3.04 4.58 10.31
CA ALA A 45 3.47 5.50 11.35
C ALA A 45 3.66 4.80 12.71
N SER A 46 4.52 3.79 12.74
CA SER A 46 4.92 3.07 13.96
C SER A 46 5.87 3.92 14.81
N GLN A 47 6.03 3.59 16.09
CA GLN A 47 7.01 4.29 16.93
C GLN A 47 8.42 4.18 16.35
N ALA A 48 8.78 3.01 15.80
CA ALA A 48 10.10 2.80 15.19
C ALA A 48 10.35 3.74 13.99
N LEU A 49 9.36 3.96 13.13
CA LEU A 49 9.48 4.91 12.02
C LEU A 49 9.58 6.35 12.54
N ILE A 50 8.80 6.71 13.55
CA ILE A 50 8.85 8.06 14.16
C ILE A 50 10.22 8.30 14.79
N ASP A 51 10.76 7.34 15.55
CA ASP A 51 12.07 7.47 16.18
C ASP A 51 13.20 7.59 15.14
N ALA A 52 13.10 6.83 14.05
CA ALA A 52 14.02 6.95 12.92
C ALA A 52 13.92 8.31 12.21
N ALA A 53 12.72 8.86 12.08
CA ALA A 53 12.50 10.19 11.52
C ALA A 53 13.05 11.30 12.42
N VAL A 54 12.90 11.17 13.75
CA VAL A 54 13.53 12.07 14.74
C VAL A 54 15.05 12.02 14.60
N ALA A 55 15.64 10.83 14.57
CA ALA A 55 17.08 10.66 14.40
C ALA A 55 17.60 11.21 13.06
N ALA A 56 16.77 11.16 12.03
CA ALA A 56 17.06 11.74 10.72
C ALA A 56 16.81 13.27 10.67
N GLU A 57 16.36 13.91 11.75
CA GLU A 57 15.97 15.32 11.80
C GLU A 57 14.93 15.70 10.71
N ALA A 58 13.94 14.84 10.52
CA ALA A 58 12.89 15.06 9.53
C ALA A 58 11.91 16.17 9.96
N ASP A 59 11.46 16.96 8.99
CA ASP A 59 10.43 17.97 9.17
C ASP A 59 9.02 17.37 9.03
N ALA A 60 8.92 16.28 8.27
CA ALA A 60 7.68 15.57 8.02
C ALA A 60 7.89 14.06 7.83
N ILE A 61 6.86 13.30 8.17
CA ILE A 61 6.73 11.89 7.85
C ILE A 61 5.54 11.74 6.90
N LEU A 62 5.72 10.98 5.81
CA LEU A 62 4.67 10.64 4.87
C LEU A 62 4.51 9.11 4.86
N VAL A 63 3.32 8.64 5.20
CA VAL A 63 3.00 7.21 5.33
C VAL A 63 1.78 6.79 4.52
N HIS A 64 1.63 5.49 4.35
CA HIS A 64 0.39 4.86 3.90
C HIS A 64 -0.57 4.67 5.07
N HIS A 65 -0.12 4.06 6.16
CA HIS A 65 -0.92 3.86 7.37
C HIS A 65 -0.61 4.89 8.45
N GLY A 66 -1.50 5.86 8.59
CA GLY A 66 -1.46 6.84 9.67
C GLY A 66 -2.31 6.44 10.88
N TYR A 67 -3.08 7.41 11.39
CA TYR A 67 -3.91 7.30 12.59
C TYR A 67 -5.36 7.69 12.28
N PHE A 68 -6.18 7.69 13.34
CA PHE A 68 -7.58 8.13 13.31
C PHE A 68 -8.49 7.27 12.43
N TRP A 69 -8.28 5.95 12.50
CA TRP A 69 -9.09 4.97 11.79
C TRP A 69 -10.54 5.00 12.27
N SER A 70 -11.48 4.79 11.36
CA SER A 70 -12.89 4.65 11.68
C SER A 70 -13.11 3.51 12.67
N GLY A 71 -13.77 3.81 13.80
CA GLY A 71 -13.96 2.85 14.90
C GLY A 71 -12.81 2.80 15.91
N GLU A 72 -11.71 3.49 15.68
CA GLU A 72 -10.63 3.60 16.66
C GLU A 72 -11.09 4.42 17.89
N PRO A 73 -10.72 4.04 19.12
CA PRO A 73 -11.00 4.84 20.30
C PRO A 73 -10.48 6.27 20.18
N ALA A 74 -11.33 7.24 20.52
CA ALA A 74 -10.95 8.67 20.45
C ALA A 74 -9.90 9.07 21.52
N GLN A 75 -9.78 8.26 22.59
CA GLN A 75 -8.87 8.55 23.69
C GLN A 75 -7.41 8.43 23.24
N ILE A 76 -6.62 9.42 23.65
CA ILE A 76 -5.18 9.45 23.38
C ILE A 76 -4.44 8.84 24.56
N THR A 77 -4.32 7.51 24.55
CA THR A 77 -3.68 6.72 25.60
C THR A 77 -2.73 5.67 25.01
N GLY A 78 -1.89 5.08 25.84
CA GLY A 78 -1.03 3.95 25.49
C GLY A 78 -0.12 4.22 24.30
N MET A 79 -0.16 3.37 23.30
CA MET A 79 0.66 3.44 22.09
C MET A 79 0.39 4.73 21.29
N LYS A 80 -0.87 5.09 21.10
CA LYS A 80 -1.28 6.29 20.38
C LYS A 80 -0.75 7.56 21.05
N GLN A 81 -0.83 7.62 22.38
CA GLN A 81 -0.30 8.74 23.17
C GLN A 81 1.21 8.90 22.99
N ARG A 82 1.99 7.81 23.04
CA ARG A 82 3.44 7.87 22.86
C ARG A 82 3.82 8.40 21.46
N ARG A 83 3.19 7.86 20.42
CA ARG A 83 3.42 8.26 19.03
C ARG A 83 3.10 9.75 18.80
N LEU A 84 1.92 10.18 19.19
CA LEU A 84 1.51 11.58 19.05
C LEU A 84 2.38 12.53 19.87
N LYS A 85 2.74 12.14 21.11
CA LYS A 85 3.65 12.93 21.94
C LYS A 85 5.00 13.15 21.27
N THR A 86 5.59 12.09 20.68
CA THR A 86 6.87 12.20 19.97
C THR A 86 6.78 13.16 18.79
N LEU A 87 5.74 13.02 17.94
CA LEU A 87 5.53 13.92 16.79
C LEU A 87 5.39 15.38 17.23
N LEU A 88 4.53 15.65 18.20
CA LEU A 88 4.26 17.01 18.70
C LEU A 88 5.46 17.64 19.41
N THR A 89 6.21 16.84 20.18
CA THR A 89 7.40 17.35 20.90
C THR A 89 8.53 17.75 19.94
N HIS A 90 8.63 17.08 18.78
CA HIS A 90 9.66 17.35 17.78
C HIS A 90 9.18 18.20 16.60
N ASP A 91 7.95 18.75 16.68
CA ASP A 91 7.34 19.54 15.61
C ASP A 91 7.36 18.86 14.23
N ILE A 92 7.16 17.53 14.20
CA ILE A 92 7.16 16.73 12.98
C ILE A 92 5.74 16.64 12.43
N ASN A 93 5.55 17.01 11.17
CA ASN A 93 4.30 16.81 10.46
C ASN A 93 4.08 15.34 10.12
N LEU A 94 2.85 14.82 10.29
CA LEU A 94 2.47 13.50 9.79
C LEU A 94 1.44 13.63 8.67
N PHE A 95 1.80 13.16 7.50
CA PHE A 95 0.90 13.00 6.36
C PHE A 95 0.61 11.51 6.16
N ALA A 96 -0.64 11.18 5.88
CA ALA A 96 -1.04 9.81 5.55
C ALA A 96 -1.96 9.80 4.33
N TYR A 97 -1.72 8.87 3.40
CA TYR A 97 -2.59 8.63 2.25
C TYR A 97 -2.77 7.12 2.09
N HIS A 98 -4.00 6.66 2.36
CA HIS A 98 -4.37 5.25 2.36
C HIS A 98 -4.94 4.84 0.99
N LEU A 99 -6.24 4.58 0.85
CA LEU A 99 -6.83 4.14 -0.43
C LEU A 99 -6.52 5.05 -1.62
N PRO A 100 -6.42 6.39 -1.47
CA PRO A 100 -5.98 7.23 -2.59
C PRO A 100 -4.60 6.87 -3.15
N LEU A 101 -3.69 6.41 -2.29
CA LEU A 101 -2.38 5.92 -2.73
C LEU A 101 -2.49 4.53 -3.38
N ASP A 102 -3.35 3.64 -2.88
CA ASP A 102 -3.52 2.30 -3.49
C ASP A 102 -3.96 2.35 -4.93
N VAL A 103 -4.89 3.25 -5.25
CA VAL A 103 -5.55 3.31 -6.57
C VAL A 103 -4.83 4.22 -7.57
N HIS A 104 -3.81 4.97 -7.16
CA HIS A 104 -3.15 5.89 -8.09
C HIS A 104 -2.45 5.12 -9.22
N PRO A 105 -2.72 5.46 -10.51
CA PRO A 105 -2.29 4.63 -11.65
C PRO A 105 -0.78 4.59 -11.88
N GLU A 106 -0.02 5.52 -11.33
CA GLU A 106 1.43 5.61 -11.53
C GLU A 106 2.23 5.31 -10.25
N VAL A 107 1.93 6.00 -9.16
CA VAL A 107 2.68 5.88 -7.89
C VAL A 107 2.02 4.92 -6.90
N GLY A 108 0.81 4.45 -7.18
CA GLY A 108 0.01 3.65 -6.25
C GLY A 108 0.56 2.26 -5.97
N ASN A 109 0.23 1.70 -4.81
CA ASN A 109 0.67 0.37 -4.39
C ASN A 109 0.30 -0.70 -5.43
N ASN A 110 -0.94 -0.72 -5.91
CA ASN A 110 -1.37 -1.68 -6.93
C ASN A 110 -0.61 -1.52 -8.25
N ALA A 111 -0.35 -0.29 -8.68
CA ALA A 111 0.41 -0.02 -9.91
C ALA A 111 1.88 -0.45 -9.78
N GLN A 112 2.49 -0.21 -8.62
CA GLN A 112 3.86 -0.61 -8.36
C GLN A 112 4.01 -2.13 -8.23
N LEU A 113 3.07 -2.80 -7.57
CA LEU A 113 3.05 -4.27 -7.50
C LEU A 113 2.93 -4.89 -8.90
N ALA A 114 2.06 -4.34 -9.76
CA ALA A 114 1.95 -4.80 -11.15
C ALA A 114 3.27 -4.65 -11.92
N LYS A 115 3.97 -3.54 -11.77
CA LYS A 115 5.29 -3.31 -12.40
C LYS A 115 6.33 -4.32 -11.91
N LEU A 116 6.38 -4.58 -10.59
CA LEU A 116 7.33 -5.52 -10.00
C LEU A 116 7.12 -6.96 -10.47
N LEU A 117 5.86 -7.34 -10.71
CA LEU A 117 5.50 -8.71 -11.10
C LEU A 117 5.27 -8.86 -12.61
N ASP A 118 5.68 -7.90 -13.42
CA ASP A 118 5.54 -7.89 -14.87
C ASP A 118 4.08 -8.15 -15.33
N ILE A 119 3.10 -7.62 -14.55
CA ILE A 119 1.67 -7.72 -14.87
C ILE A 119 1.24 -6.53 -15.72
N LYS A 120 0.71 -6.80 -16.90
CA LYS A 120 0.10 -5.78 -17.75
C LYS A 120 -1.31 -5.46 -17.26
N VAL A 121 -1.44 -4.32 -16.59
CA VAL A 121 -2.73 -3.82 -16.06
C VAL A 121 -3.75 -3.69 -17.18
N ARG A 122 -4.99 -4.10 -16.94
CA ARG A 122 -6.11 -4.02 -17.88
C ARG A 122 -7.23 -3.10 -17.39
N ARG A 123 -7.68 -3.26 -16.15
CA ARG A 123 -8.79 -2.54 -15.56
C ARG A 123 -8.87 -2.74 -14.05
N GLY A 124 -9.75 -2.00 -13.39
CA GLY A 124 -10.20 -2.35 -12.05
C GLY A 124 -10.95 -3.69 -12.02
N LEU A 125 -10.87 -4.39 -10.92
CA LEU A 125 -11.63 -5.64 -10.72
C LEU A 125 -13.14 -5.37 -10.62
N GLU A 126 -13.52 -4.21 -10.08
CA GLU A 126 -14.89 -3.70 -10.04
C GLU A 126 -15.16 -2.82 -11.27
N PRO A 127 -15.75 -3.35 -12.38
CA PRO A 127 -15.90 -2.58 -13.63
C PRO A 127 -16.79 -1.35 -13.51
N TRP A 128 -17.67 -1.32 -12.49
CA TRP A 128 -18.58 -0.20 -12.18
C TRP A 128 -17.93 0.89 -11.33
N ASN A 129 -16.73 0.66 -10.79
CA ASN A 129 -16.01 1.57 -9.90
C ASN A 129 -14.70 2.04 -10.57
N SER A 130 -14.67 3.29 -10.99
CA SER A 130 -13.47 3.89 -11.61
C SER A 130 -12.26 4.01 -10.66
N LYS A 131 -12.50 3.91 -9.35
CA LYS A 131 -11.50 3.93 -8.29
C LYS A 131 -11.43 2.56 -7.56
N SER A 132 -11.57 1.46 -8.32
CA SER A 132 -11.45 0.10 -7.77
C SER A 132 -10.11 -0.07 -7.08
N VAL A 133 -10.12 -0.54 -5.84
CA VAL A 133 -8.91 -0.84 -5.06
C VAL A 133 -8.30 -2.20 -5.41
N ALA A 134 -9.02 -3.03 -6.16
CA ALA A 134 -8.51 -4.27 -6.71
C ALA A 134 -8.39 -4.15 -8.24
N MET A 135 -7.38 -4.78 -8.81
CA MET A 135 -7.02 -4.64 -10.21
C MET A 135 -7.04 -5.98 -10.94
N VAL A 136 -7.13 -5.94 -12.26
CA VAL A 136 -7.02 -7.10 -13.17
C VAL A 136 -5.99 -6.81 -14.25
N GLY A 137 -5.18 -7.81 -14.53
CA GLY A 137 -4.19 -7.76 -15.60
C GLY A 137 -3.90 -9.13 -16.21
N LYS A 138 -2.86 -9.16 -17.02
CA LYS A 138 -2.35 -10.37 -17.65
C LYS A 138 -0.84 -10.44 -17.49
N LEU A 139 -0.33 -11.64 -17.29
CA LEU A 139 1.10 -11.90 -17.45
C LEU A 139 1.47 -11.76 -18.92
N GLU A 140 2.61 -11.15 -19.22
CA GLU A 140 3.11 -11.08 -20.60
C GLU A 140 3.44 -12.48 -21.11
N GLN A 141 4.01 -13.30 -20.25
CA GLN A 141 4.28 -14.72 -20.52
C GLN A 141 3.54 -15.58 -19.48
N PRO A 142 2.64 -16.47 -19.91
CA PRO A 142 2.01 -17.41 -19.00
C PRO A 142 3.05 -18.27 -18.29
N MET A 143 2.85 -18.49 -16.99
CA MET A 143 3.76 -19.33 -16.20
C MET A 143 2.99 -20.21 -15.21
N SER A 144 3.67 -21.24 -14.68
CA SER A 144 3.06 -22.09 -13.66
C SER A 144 2.84 -21.35 -12.35
N GLY A 145 1.89 -21.83 -11.53
CA GLY A 145 1.63 -21.24 -10.22
C GLY A 145 2.86 -21.26 -9.30
N ALA A 146 3.68 -22.30 -9.37
CA ALA A 146 4.91 -22.39 -8.59
C ALA A 146 6.00 -21.41 -9.06
N ASP A 147 6.13 -21.18 -10.36
CA ASP A 147 7.10 -20.21 -10.87
C ASP A 147 6.65 -18.77 -10.57
N PHE A 148 5.34 -18.52 -10.58
CA PHE A 148 4.82 -17.23 -10.17
C PHE A 148 5.03 -16.97 -8.66
N ALA A 149 4.90 -18.01 -7.80
CA ALA A 149 5.25 -17.89 -6.38
C ALA A 149 6.73 -17.51 -6.18
N LYS A 150 7.65 -18.12 -6.95
CA LYS A 150 9.08 -17.78 -6.91
C LYS A 150 9.34 -16.35 -7.37
N LEU A 151 8.67 -15.89 -8.44
CA LEU A 151 8.77 -14.51 -8.90
C LEU A 151 8.32 -13.54 -7.82
N ILE A 152 7.18 -13.80 -7.16
CA ILE A 152 6.69 -12.99 -6.04
C ILE A 152 7.73 -12.96 -4.92
N ALA A 153 8.27 -14.12 -4.52
CA ALA A 153 9.27 -14.22 -3.47
C ALA A 153 10.53 -13.40 -3.79
N GLU A 154 11.05 -13.52 -5.00
CA GLU A 154 12.23 -12.80 -5.47
C GLU A 154 11.99 -11.28 -5.48
N ARG A 155 10.88 -10.82 -6.04
CA ARG A 155 10.59 -9.40 -6.22
C ARG A 155 10.22 -8.68 -4.92
N LEU A 156 9.54 -9.36 -4.01
CA LEU A 156 9.13 -8.79 -2.74
C LEU A 156 10.09 -9.11 -1.58
N GLY A 157 11.08 -9.99 -1.80
CA GLY A 157 12.00 -10.44 -0.76
C GLY A 157 11.32 -11.26 0.35
N ARG A 158 10.20 -11.93 0.01
CA ARG A 158 9.38 -12.68 0.96
C ARG A 158 8.65 -13.81 0.27
N GLU A 159 8.71 -15.02 0.84
CA GLU A 159 7.91 -16.15 0.39
C GLU A 159 6.41 -15.89 0.62
N PRO A 160 5.56 -15.97 -0.42
CA PRO A 160 4.12 -15.87 -0.24
C PRO A 160 3.55 -17.15 0.38
N LEU A 161 2.47 -17.04 1.15
CA LEU A 161 1.61 -18.19 1.38
C LEU A 161 0.93 -18.50 0.04
N TYR A 162 1.19 -19.68 -0.50
CA TYR A 162 0.69 -20.09 -1.80
C TYR A 162 -0.31 -21.24 -1.69
N CYS A 163 -1.45 -21.10 -2.35
CA CYS A 163 -2.47 -22.13 -2.54
C CYS A 163 -2.72 -22.28 -4.05
N GLY A 164 -2.36 -23.41 -4.62
CA GLY A 164 -2.48 -23.66 -6.06
C GLY A 164 -2.99 -25.05 -6.40
N ASP A 165 -3.57 -25.78 -5.44
CA ASP A 165 -3.95 -27.20 -5.55
C ASP A 165 -4.94 -27.47 -6.70
N SER A 166 -5.78 -26.49 -7.05
CA SER A 166 -6.86 -26.64 -8.03
C SER A 166 -6.77 -25.60 -9.16
N GLY A 167 -5.72 -24.78 -9.19
CA GLY A 167 -5.54 -23.77 -10.23
C GLY A 167 -5.18 -24.35 -11.61
N PRO A 168 -5.29 -23.54 -12.68
CA PRO A 168 -4.93 -23.96 -14.02
C PRO A 168 -3.42 -24.23 -14.14
N GLU A 169 -3.00 -25.07 -15.10
CA GLU A 169 -1.59 -25.39 -15.34
C GLU A 169 -0.73 -24.12 -15.58
N LEU A 170 -1.28 -23.16 -16.30
CA LEU A 170 -0.63 -21.87 -16.60
C LEU A 170 -1.53 -20.69 -16.24
N ILE A 171 -0.97 -19.75 -15.47
CA ILE A 171 -1.57 -18.47 -15.15
C ILE A 171 -1.42 -17.53 -16.35
N ARG A 172 -2.51 -16.97 -16.83
CA ARG A 172 -2.58 -15.93 -17.87
C ARG A 172 -3.16 -14.64 -17.35
N SER A 173 -4.20 -14.75 -16.52
CA SER A 173 -4.92 -13.62 -15.91
C SER A 173 -4.65 -13.57 -14.42
N VAL A 174 -4.43 -12.35 -13.91
CA VAL A 174 -4.15 -12.11 -12.49
C VAL A 174 -5.04 -10.97 -12.03
N ALA A 175 -5.69 -11.14 -10.88
CA ALA A 175 -6.26 -10.04 -10.13
C ALA A 175 -5.47 -9.84 -8.84
N TRP A 176 -5.43 -8.61 -8.34
CA TRP A 176 -4.71 -8.31 -7.10
C TRP A 176 -5.31 -7.13 -6.35
N CYS A 177 -5.09 -7.13 -5.05
CA CYS A 177 -5.35 -6.03 -4.15
C CYS A 177 -4.27 -6.05 -3.06
N THR A 178 -3.48 -4.99 -2.95
CA THR A 178 -2.43 -4.86 -1.93
C THR A 178 -3.02 -4.86 -0.52
N GLY A 179 -2.22 -5.16 0.49
CA GLY A 179 -2.65 -5.16 1.88
C GLY A 179 -3.74 -6.18 2.22
N GLY A 180 -4.70 -5.78 3.03
CA GLY A 180 -5.81 -6.62 3.52
C GLY A 180 -6.94 -6.84 2.51
N GLY A 181 -6.64 -7.03 1.23
CA GLY A 181 -7.61 -7.16 0.14
C GLY A 181 -8.11 -8.58 -0.15
N GLN A 182 -7.89 -9.56 0.73
CA GLN A 182 -8.17 -10.98 0.44
C GLN A 182 -9.63 -11.30 0.11
N SER A 183 -10.59 -10.50 0.57
CA SER A 183 -12.02 -10.71 0.27
C SER A 183 -12.38 -10.50 -1.20
N TYR A 184 -11.57 -9.77 -1.96
CA TYR A 184 -11.77 -9.57 -3.40
C TYR A 184 -11.56 -10.84 -4.23
N ILE A 185 -11.03 -11.91 -3.63
CA ILE A 185 -10.89 -13.21 -4.30
C ILE A 185 -12.23 -13.72 -4.84
N ASN A 186 -13.34 -13.49 -4.13
CA ASN A 186 -14.67 -13.95 -4.57
C ASN A 186 -15.05 -13.30 -5.91
N LEU A 187 -14.85 -11.99 -6.03
CA LEU A 187 -15.14 -11.27 -7.26
C LEU A 187 -14.18 -11.66 -8.41
N ALA A 188 -12.93 -11.97 -8.08
CA ALA A 188 -11.96 -12.47 -9.07
C ALA A 188 -12.36 -13.87 -9.57
N ALA A 189 -12.80 -14.75 -8.68
CA ALA A 189 -13.28 -16.09 -9.00
C ALA A 189 -14.53 -16.06 -9.90
N GLU A 190 -15.52 -15.21 -9.59
CA GLU A 190 -16.73 -15.01 -10.40
C GLU A 190 -16.40 -14.52 -11.83
N GLN A 191 -15.28 -13.84 -12.01
CA GLN A 191 -14.84 -13.37 -13.32
C GLN A 191 -13.92 -14.36 -14.04
N GLY A 192 -13.67 -15.54 -13.49
CA GLY A 192 -12.86 -16.59 -14.10
C GLY A 192 -11.37 -16.21 -14.20
N ILE A 193 -10.83 -15.49 -13.24
CA ILE A 193 -9.42 -15.11 -13.19
C ILE A 193 -8.58 -16.29 -12.69
N ASP A 194 -7.43 -16.52 -13.32
CA ASP A 194 -6.57 -17.69 -13.02
C ASP A 194 -5.85 -17.59 -11.66
N ALA A 195 -5.50 -16.38 -11.22
CA ALA A 195 -4.76 -16.16 -9.97
C ALA A 195 -5.20 -14.87 -9.26
N PHE A 196 -5.17 -14.89 -7.93
CA PHE A 196 -5.39 -13.72 -7.09
C PHE A 196 -4.24 -13.50 -6.10
N ILE A 197 -3.77 -12.25 -6.01
CA ILE A 197 -2.73 -11.83 -5.07
C ILE A 197 -3.34 -10.85 -4.07
N SER A 198 -3.05 -11.05 -2.78
CA SER A 198 -3.32 -10.07 -1.73
C SER A 198 -2.15 -10.03 -0.75
N GLY A 199 -2.14 -9.06 0.16
CA GLY A 199 -1.17 -9.06 1.25
C GLY A 199 -1.47 -10.12 2.30
N GLU A 200 -2.76 -10.36 2.58
CA GLU A 200 -3.23 -11.25 3.64
C GLU A 200 -4.07 -12.42 3.13
N ALA A 201 -4.32 -13.38 4.00
CA ALA A 201 -5.24 -14.48 3.83
C ALA A 201 -6.20 -14.59 5.02
N SER A 202 -7.42 -15.03 4.74
CA SER A 202 -8.37 -15.52 5.75
C SER A 202 -8.66 -17.00 5.49
N GLU A 203 -9.20 -17.73 6.45
CA GLU A 203 -9.50 -19.15 6.30
C GLU A 203 -10.34 -19.44 5.04
N GLN A 204 -11.42 -18.68 4.83
CA GLN A 204 -12.29 -18.83 3.68
C GLN A 204 -11.62 -18.53 2.32
N THR A 205 -10.56 -17.74 2.31
CA THR A 205 -9.81 -17.41 1.07
C THR A 205 -9.26 -18.67 0.41
N ILE A 206 -8.74 -19.59 1.23
CA ILE A 206 -8.17 -20.86 0.75
C ILE A 206 -9.27 -21.77 0.20
N HIS A 207 -10.43 -21.83 0.85
CA HIS A 207 -11.57 -22.61 0.34
C HIS A 207 -12.06 -22.04 -1.00
N THR A 208 -12.22 -20.72 -1.12
CA THR A 208 -12.58 -20.10 -2.39
C THR A 208 -11.58 -20.43 -3.49
N ALA A 209 -10.27 -20.32 -3.23
CA ALA A 209 -9.25 -20.64 -4.22
C ALA A 209 -9.37 -22.10 -4.72
N ARG A 210 -9.52 -23.06 -3.81
CA ARG A 210 -9.63 -24.49 -4.11
C ARG A 210 -10.92 -24.84 -4.87
N GLU A 211 -12.06 -24.35 -4.39
CA GLU A 211 -13.37 -24.70 -4.94
C GLU A 211 -13.64 -24.00 -6.28
N MET A 212 -13.07 -22.82 -6.48
CA MET A 212 -13.20 -22.06 -7.73
C MET A 212 -12.06 -22.32 -8.74
N GLY A 213 -11.11 -23.18 -8.39
CA GLY A 213 -10.05 -23.61 -9.30
C GLY A 213 -9.08 -22.50 -9.70
N MET A 214 -8.64 -21.71 -8.74
CA MET A 214 -7.70 -20.61 -8.98
C MET A 214 -6.48 -20.67 -8.05
N HIS A 215 -5.39 -20.02 -8.46
CA HIS A 215 -4.23 -19.82 -7.61
C HIS A 215 -4.46 -18.64 -6.66
N PHE A 216 -3.96 -18.75 -5.42
CA PHE A 216 -3.98 -17.66 -4.45
C PHE A 216 -2.61 -17.47 -3.81
N TYR A 217 -2.22 -16.20 -3.64
CA TYR A 217 -0.97 -15.77 -3.01
C TYR A 217 -1.25 -14.71 -1.96
N ALA A 218 -0.89 -14.98 -0.69
CA ALA A 218 -0.77 -13.94 0.34
C ALA A 218 0.69 -13.52 0.42
N ALA A 219 1.00 -12.36 -0.16
CA ALA A 219 2.36 -11.91 -0.41
C ALA A 219 2.93 -10.98 0.67
N GLY A 220 2.17 -10.73 1.74
CA GLY A 220 2.49 -9.85 2.85
C GLY A 220 1.84 -8.47 2.72
N HIS A 221 1.16 -8.03 3.78
CA HIS A 221 0.51 -6.73 3.83
C HIS A 221 1.54 -5.62 3.62
N HIS A 222 2.53 -5.55 4.49
CA HIS A 222 3.63 -4.59 4.39
C HIS A 222 4.41 -4.72 3.07
N ALA A 223 4.74 -5.93 2.67
CA ALA A 223 5.55 -6.19 1.48
C ALA A 223 4.86 -5.73 0.18
N THR A 224 3.53 -5.78 0.11
CA THR A 224 2.76 -5.31 -1.05
C THR A 224 2.53 -3.80 -1.07
N GLU A 225 2.72 -3.09 0.06
CA GLU A 225 2.39 -1.66 0.19
C GLU A 225 3.59 -0.73 0.40
N ARG A 226 4.82 -1.25 0.47
CA ARG A 226 6.00 -0.40 0.68
C ARG A 226 6.42 0.41 -0.55
N TYR A 227 6.02 0.01 -1.74
CA TYR A 227 6.50 0.61 -2.97
C TYR A 227 5.75 1.89 -3.35
N GLY A 228 4.48 2.01 -3.04
CA GLY A 228 3.70 3.21 -3.33
C GLY A 228 4.25 4.43 -2.60
N VAL A 229 4.40 4.35 -1.29
CA VAL A 229 4.92 5.46 -0.48
C VAL A 229 6.39 5.78 -0.79
N LYS A 230 7.18 4.78 -1.19
CA LYS A 230 8.57 4.96 -1.65
C LYS A 230 8.60 5.78 -2.94
N VAL A 231 7.85 5.38 -3.96
CA VAL A 231 7.80 6.08 -5.26
C VAL A 231 7.17 7.46 -5.12
N LEU A 232 6.18 7.62 -4.24
CA LEU A 232 5.62 8.94 -3.92
C LEU A 232 6.68 9.87 -3.32
N GLY A 233 7.54 9.35 -2.45
CA GLY A 233 8.69 10.08 -1.91
C GLY A 233 9.70 10.47 -3.00
N GLU A 234 10.05 9.56 -3.89
CA GLU A 234 10.93 9.81 -5.04
C GLU A 234 10.36 10.90 -5.97
N TRP A 235 9.04 10.89 -6.17
CA TRP A 235 8.35 11.94 -6.91
C TRP A 235 8.46 13.31 -6.22
N LEU A 236 8.27 13.37 -4.90
CA LEU A 236 8.46 14.60 -4.12
C LEU A 236 9.89 15.14 -4.23
N ALA A 237 10.88 14.27 -4.17
CA ALA A 237 12.29 14.66 -4.33
C ALA A 237 12.55 15.23 -5.73
N THR A 238 12.05 14.56 -6.77
CA THR A 238 12.31 14.92 -8.17
C THR A 238 11.56 16.20 -8.59
N VAL A 239 10.27 16.31 -8.24
CA VAL A 239 9.41 17.40 -8.74
C VAL A 239 9.49 18.64 -7.85
N HIS A 240 9.67 18.45 -6.54
CA HIS A 240 9.64 19.55 -5.55
C HIS A 240 10.98 19.84 -4.89
N GLY A 241 12.03 19.08 -5.22
CA GLY A 241 13.39 19.29 -4.68
C GLY A 241 13.47 19.11 -3.16
N LEU A 242 12.63 18.22 -2.60
CA LEU A 242 12.68 17.88 -1.18
C LEU A 242 13.77 16.83 -0.92
N ASP A 243 14.36 16.88 0.25
CA ASP A 243 15.28 15.85 0.76
C ASP A 243 14.42 14.70 1.31
N VAL A 244 14.30 13.59 0.57
CA VAL A 244 13.42 12.49 0.93
C VAL A 244 14.20 11.21 1.17
N THR A 245 13.91 10.55 2.29
CA THR A 245 14.50 9.25 2.64
C THR A 245 13.37 8.26 2.92
N PHE A 246 13.35 7.15 2.18
CA PHE A 246 12.48 6.02 2.50
C PHE A 246 13.12 5.16 3.59
N ILE A 247 12.38 4.89 4.67
CA ILE A 247 12.80 4.01 5.77
C ILE A 247 11.85 2.82 5.82
N ASP A 248 12.39 1.64 5.54
CA ASP A 248 11.65 0.39 5.62
C ASP A 248 11.77 -0.18 7.05
N ILE A 249 10.66 -0.15 7.79
CA ILE A 249 10.57 -0.81 9.09
C ILE A 249 10.00 -2.19 8.85
N ASP A 250 10.83 -3.21 9.00
CA ASP A 250 10.44 -4.59 8.73
C ASP A 250 9.17 -5.00 9.47
N ASN A 251 8.28 -5.69 8.74
CA ASN A 251 7.05 -6.26 9.28
C ASN A 251 6.80 -7.62 8.59
N PRO A 252 6.69 -8.71 9.34
CA PRO A 252 6.51 -10.05 8.79
C PRO A 252 5.11 -10.31 8.21
N VAL A 253 4.14 -9.38 8.36
CA VAL A 253 2.77 -9.50 7.85
C VAL A 253 2.59 -8.74 6.53
#